data_89083f1697bbae595c05b2cdcf9b0bbf
#
_entry.id   89083f1697bbae595c05b2cdcf9b0bbf
#
_cell.length_a   1.000
_cell.length_b   1.000
_cell.length_c   1.000
_cell.angle_alpha   90.00
_cell.angle_beta   90.00
_cell.angle_gamma   90.00
#
_symmetry.space_group_name_H-M   'P 1'
#
loop_
_entity.id
_entity.type
_entity.pdbx_description
1 polymer ?
#
loop_
_entity_poly.entity_id
_entity_poly.type
_entity_poly.pdbx_seq_one_letter_code
_entity_poly.pdbx_strand_id
1 'polypeptide(L)'
;MKKILFIILFTFSLSVFCQTKNNKISTIDVDNFWVAYDSVLRTSDKDLQVKIIQQLYLDKASDGLKDFIELRSHTSIKHLENIQKYPKFWTTVRSKTLEIKSYVQQMEKIMVRFKKLYPEFKQPDIYFAIGVLNSGGTTSKDKILIGSEIACSDSTIDATELGAWLRSVFKDQKNVLSMVAHEVGHTQQKDGDSEDDGGSNLLGYCIREGACDFISELLLKKPVLSPYMTYGVAHEKELWIMFTKEMRSQKTENWLYNGRNAPNGNADLGYFIGYEICKSYYNNSKDKKQALKEIIELEYTKESVEIFLVKSEYAEKWK
;
A
#
# COMPACT_ATOMS: atom_id res chain seq x y z
N MET A 1 -24.51 -25.31 75.21
CA MET A 1 -23.38 -25.33 74.24
C MET A 1 -23.91 -24.80 72.96
N LYS A 2 -23.55 -23.52 72.59
CA LYS A 2 -23.96 -22.90 71.30
C LYS A 2 -22.79 -23.11 70.31
N LYS A 3 -23.07 -23.81 69.19
CA LYS A 3 -22.14 -23.99 68.10
C LYS A 3 -22.21 -22.75 67.19
N ILE A 4 -21.10 -22.01 67.12
CA ILE A 4 -20.93 -20.89 66.18
C ILE A 4 -20.41 -21.46 64.86
N LEU A 5 -21.20 -21.29 63.77
CA LEU A 5 -20.83 -21.68 62.40
C LEU A 5 -20.12 -20.48 61.74
N PHE A 6 -18.83 -20.66 61.46
CA PHE A 6 -18.05 -19.65 60.70
C PHE A 6 -18.26 -19.91 59.22
N ILE A 7 -18.94 -18.99 58.49
CA ILE A 7 -19.05 -19.00 57.05
C ILE A 7 -17.88 -18.15 56.52
N ILE A 8 -16.92 -18.82 55.90
CA ILE A 8 -15.82 -18.15 55.13
C ILE A 8 -16.35 -17.80 53.75
N LEU A 9 -16.58 -16.51 53.51
CA LEU A 9 -16.91 -15.98 52.18
C LEU A 9 -15.63 -15.89 51.35
N PHE A 10 -15.46 -16.78 50.39
CA PHE A 10 -14.38 -16.71 49.38
C PHE A 10 -14.78 -15.73 48.28
N THR A 11 -14.30 -14.50 48.35
CA THR A 11 -14.46 -13.52 47.28
C THR A 11 -13.51 -13.83 46.16
N PHE A 12 -14.03 -14.42 45.08
CA PHE A 12 -13.29 -14.62 43.83
C PHE A 12 -13.19 -13.27 43.10
N SER A 13 -12.04 -12.61 43.20
CA SER A 13 -11.74 -11.43 42.41
C SER A 13 -11.50 -11.85 40.94
N LEU A 14 -12.50 -11.69 40.11
CA LEU A 14 -12.35 -11.79 38.65
C LEU A 14 -11.54 -10.58 38.18
N SER A 15 -10.24 -10.78 38.02
CA SER A 15 -9.38 -9.84 37.32
C SER A 15 -9.78 -9.90 35.85
N VAL A 16 -10.61 -8.96 35.40
CA VAL A 16 -10.84 -8.71 33.99
C VAL A 16 -9.53 -8.18 33.40
N PHE A 17 -8.72 -9.05 32.87
CA PHE A 17 -7.62 -8.66 31.97
C PHE A 17 -8.27 -8.02 30.73
N CYS A 18 -8.41 -6.70 30.77
CA CYS A 18 -8.64 -5.92 29.56
C CYS A 18 -7.36 -6.06 28.70
N GLN A 19 -7.32 -7.10 27.88
CA GLN A 19 -6.35 -7.12 26.79
C GLN A 19 -6.68 -5.90 25.91
N THR A 20 -5.90 -4.85 26.04
CA THR A 20 -5.82 -3.79 25.03
C THR A 20 -5.44 -4.51 23.74
N LYS A 21 -6.43 -4.72 22.86
CA LYS A 21 -6.21 -5.21 21.52
C LYS A 21 -5.28 -4.19 20.89
N ASN A 22 -4.02 -4.53 20.75
CA ASN A 22 -3.06 -3.70 20.04
C ASN A 22 -3.59 -3.66 18.60
N ASN A 23 -4.35 -2.60 18.28
CA ASN A 23 -4.97 -2.45 16.97
C ASN A 23 -3.86 -2.16 16.00
N LYS A 24 -3.46 -3.18 15.25
CA LYS A 24 -2.46 -3.13 14.20
C LYS A 24 -2.90 -2.25 13.02
N ILE A 25 -4.13 -1.75 13.00
CA ILE A 25 -4.70 -0.91 11.94
C ILE A 25 -5.26 0.36 12.58
N SER A 26 -4.67 1.50 12.26
CA SER A 26 -5.06 2.82 12.77
C SER A 26 -5.69 3.68 11.67
N THR A 27 -6.83 4.30 11.98
CA THR A 27 -7.53 5.25 11.09
C THR A 27 -7.73 6.61 11.75
N ILE A 28 -7.11 6.85 12.91
CA ILE A 28 -7.35 8.06 13.72
C ILE A 28 -6.90 9.34 12.99
N ASP A 29 -5.85 9.26 12.18
CA ASP A 29 -5.34 10.42 11.46
C ASP A 29 -6.32 10.91 10.39
N VAL A 30 -7.12 10.01 9.81
CA VAL A 30 -8.20 10.39 8.89
C VAL A 30 -9.25 11.25 9.62
N ASP A 31 -9.64 10.85 10.83
CA ASP A 31 -10.59 11.64 11.63
C ASP A 31 -10.01 13.01 12.02
N ASN A 32 -8.76 13.04 12.48
CA ASN A 32 -8.06 14.26 12.84
C ASN A 32 -7.98 15.24 11.67
N PHE A 33 -7.69 14.72 10.46
CA PHE A 33 -7.67 15.56 9.25
C PHE A 33 -9.03 16.21 8.98
N TRP A 34 -10.12 15.45 9.04
CA TRP A 34 -11.45 16.02 8.75
C TRP A 34 -11.91 17.03 9.80
N VAL A 35 -11.49 16.87 11.06
CA VAL A 35 -11.68 17.91 12.09
C VAL A 35 -10.91 19.18 11.74
N ALA A 36 -9.66 19.04 11.31
CA ALA A 36 -8.86 20.18 10.87
C ALA A 36 -9.46 20.85 9.62
N TYR A 37 -9.87 20.06 8.62
CA TYR A 37 -10.51 20.52 7.38
C TYR A 37 -11.76 21.37 7.66
N ASP A 38 -12.69 20.86 8.49
CA ASP A 38 -13.90 21.57 8.85
C ASP A 38 -13.61 22.90 9.59
N SER A 39 -12.52 22.92 10.37
CA SER A 39 -12.09 24.10 11.12
C SER A 39 -11.44 25.14 10.19
N VAL A 40 -10.67 24.71 9.20
CA VAL A 40 -10.08 25.56 8.16
C VAL A 40 -11.15 26.29 7.36
N LEU A 41 -12.25 25.63 7.03
CA LEU A 41 -13.33 26.23 6.25
C LEU A 41 -14.14 27.32 7.01
N ARG A 42 -13.94 27.45 8.34
CA ARG A 42 -14.63 28.46 9.16
C ARG A 42 -13.94 29.81 9.22
N THR A 43 -12.76 29.94 8.64
CA THR A 43 -11.99 31.19 8.63
C THR A 43 -11.37 31.46 7.27
N SER A 44 -11.21 32.74 6.91
CA SER A 44 -10.48 33.19 5.71
C SER A 44 -9.04 33.62 6.03
N ASP A 45 -8.68 33.70 7.32
CA ASP A 45 -7.30 34.03 7.76
C ASP A 45 -6.36 32.87 7.47
N LYS A 46 -5.45 33.05 6.51
CA LYS A 46 -4.50 32.03 6.05
C LYS A 46 -3.55 31.57 7.15
N ASP A 47 -3.06 32.47 7.98
CA ASP A 47 -2.14 32.13 9.05
C ASP A 47 -2.84 31.30 10.12
N LEU A 48 -4.09 31.62 10.38
CA LEU A 48 -4.93 30.82 11.27
C LEU A 48 -5.24 29.44 10.64
N GLN A 49 -5.54 29.37 9.35
CA GLN A 49 -5.77 28.11 8.64
C GLN A 49 -4.56 27.18 8.72
N VAL A 50 -3.34 27.69 8.50
CA VAL A 50 -2.09 26.93 8.64
C VAL A 50 -1.92 26.42 10.08
N LYS A 51 -2.15 27.27 11.08
CA LYS A 51 -2.08 26.87 12.49
C LYS A 51 -3.10 25.80 12.85
N ILE A 52 -4.31 25.87 12.32
CA ILE A 52 -5.37 24.88 12.53
C ILE A 52 -4.89 23.50 12.02
N ILE A 53 -4.37 23.41 10.79
CA ILE A 53 -3.87 22.16 10.24
C ILE A 53 -2.71 21.63 11.10
N GLN A 54 -1.79 22.51 11.49
CA GLN A 54 -0.67 22.12 12.33
C GLN A 54 -1.16 21.51 13.65
N GLN A 55 -2.01 22.21 14.38
CA GLN A 55 -2.41 21.81 15.74
C GLN A 55 -3.45 20.68 15.78
N LEU A 56 -4.38 20.62 14.82
CA LEU A 56 -5.46 19.64 14.84
C LEU A 56 -5.15 18.37 14.05
N TYR A 57 -4.14 18.40 13.17
CA TYR A 57 -3.75 17.26 12.38
C TYR A 57 -2.28 16.85 12.59
N LEU A 58 -1.31 17.68 12.23
CA LEU A 58 0.09 17.28 12.21
C LEU A 58 0.69 17.11 13.63
N ASP A 59 0.32 17.96 14.59
CA ASP A 59 0.78 17.81 15.99
C ASP A 59 0.12 16.61 16.71
N LYS A 60 -1.00 16.11 16.15
CA LYS A 60 -1.69 14.91 16.67
C LYS A 60 -1.33 13.65 15.90
N ALA A 61 -0.31 13.71 15.06
CA ALA A 61 0.09 12.61 14.20
C ALA A 61 0.37 11.33 15.00
N SER A 62 -0.23 10.22 14.56
CA SER A 62 0.18 8.89 14.98
C SER A 62 1.63 8.62 14.58
N ASP A 63 2.22 7.54 15.08
CA ASP A 63 3.59 7.19 14.73
C ASP A 63 3.72 6.89 13.21
N GLY A 64 2.67 6.37 12.58
CA GLY A 64 2.66 6.20 11.13
C GLY A 64 2.57 7.52 10.38
N LEU A 65 1.71 8.45 10.80
CA LEU A 65 1.63 9.76 10.15
C LEU A 65 2.93 10.56 10.33
N LYS A 66 3.64 10.43 11.45
CA LYS A 66 4.97 11.06 11.63
C LYS A 66 5.96 10.57 10.57
N ASP A 67 6.06 9.26 10.38
CA ASP A 67 6.90 8.69 9.33
C ASP A 67 6.47 9.17 7.94
N PHE A 68 5.16 9.23 7.67
CA PHE A 68 4.63 9.67 6.39
C PHE A 68 4.94 11.15 6.10
N ILE A 69 4.85 12.02 7.13
CA ILE A 69 5.26 13.43 7.07
C ILE A 69 6.71 13.55 6.65
N GLU A 70 7.60 12.77 7.26
CA GLU A 70 9.02 12.78 6.97
C GLU A 70 9.32 12.28 5.55
N LEU A 71 8.83 11.08 5.21
CA LEU A 71 9.10 10.43 3.92
C LEU A 71 8.54 11.20 2.72
N ARG A 72 7.40 11.89 2.88
CA ARG A 72 6.71 12.59 1.78
C ARG A 72 6.71 14.10 1.94
N SER A 73 7.48 14.63 2.90
CA SER A 73 7.66 16.07 3.17
C SER A 73 6.33 16.83 3.30
N HIS A 74 5.40 16.29 4.10
CA HIS A 74 4.12 16.95 4.36
C HIS A 74 4.31 18.16 5.26
N THR A 75 3.57 19.23 4.99
CA THR A 75 3.54 20.43 5.82
C THR A 75 2.12 20.98 5.89
N SER A 76 1.80 21.77 6.94
CA SER A 76 0.51 22.44 7.06
C SER A 76 0.22 23.36 5.88
N ILE A 77 1.24 23.99 5.31
CA ILE A 77 1.11 24.84 4.12
C ILE A 77 0.68 24.01 2.90
N LYS A 78 1.37 22.88 2.64
CA LYS A 78 1.02 22.00 1.50
C LYS A 78 -0.39 21.43 1.63
N HIS A 79 -0.82 21.06 2.85
CA HIS A 79 -2.21 20.64 3.08
C HIS A 79 -3.19 21.75 2.77
N LEU A 80 -2.95 22.99 3.26
CA LEU A 80 -3.82 24.13 2.98
C LEU A 80 -3.91 24.43 1.49
N GLU A 81 -2.77 24.46 0.79
CA GLU A 81 -2.73 24.65 -0.66
C GLU A 81 -3.57 23.62 -1.42
N ASN A 82 -3.46 22.34 -1.03
CA ASN A 82 -4.26 21.28 -1.61
C ASN A 82 -5.76 21.44 -1.34
N ILE A 83 -6.14 21.77 -0.10
CA ILE A 83 -7.53 22.01 0.28
C ILE A 83 -8.12 23.15 -0.55
N GLN A 84 -7.39 24.26 -0.69
CA GLN A 84 -7.85 25.44 -1.43
C GLN A 84 -7.89 25.20 -2.95
N LYS A 85 -6.97 24.40 -3.47
CA LYS A 85 -6.82 24.15 -4.91
C LYS A 85 -7.83 23.16 -5.47
N TYR A 86 -8.31 22.22 -4.65
CA TYR A 86 -9.12 21.09 -5.10
C TYR A 86 -10.42 20.92 -4.28
N PRO A 87 -11.26 21.96 -4.08
CA PRO A 87 -12.40 21.90 -3.18
C PRO A 87 -13.46 20.85 -3.57
N LYS A 88 -13.70 20.61 -4.86
CA LYS A 88 -14.64 19.57 -5.31
C LYS A 88 -14.13 18.17 -5.00
N PHE A 89 -12.83 17.95 -5.22
CA PHE A 89 -12.20 16.70 -4.86
C PHE A 89 -12.36 16.40 -3.35
N TRP A 90 -11.99 17.34 -2.49
CA TRP A 90 -12.06 17.14 -1.04
C TRP A 90 -13.49 16.92 -0.54
N THR A 91 -14.47 17.58 -1.15
CA THR A 91 -15.89 17.38 -0.81
C THR A 91 -16.34 15.95 -1.14
N THR A 92 -15.93 15.42 -2.28
CA THR A 92 -16.39 14.10 -2.74
C THR A 92 -15.60 12.93 -2.13
N VAL A 93 -14.28 13.09 -1.86
CA VAL A 93 -13.45 12.02 -1.31
C VAL A 93 -13.69 11.75 0.18
N ARG A 94 -14.28 12.70 0.90
CA ARG A 94 -14.51 12.59 2.35
C ARG A 94 -15.20 11.30 2.76
N SER A 95 -16.33 10.99 2.15
CA SER A 95 -17.10 9.78 2.46
C SER A 95 -16.27 8.51 2.25
N LYS A 96 -15.52 8.46 1.16
CA LYS A 96 -14.66 7.31 0.81
C LYS A 96 -13.55 7.09 1.83
N THR A 97 -12.89 8.16 2.27
CA THR A 97 -11.84 8.03 3.28
C THR A 97 -12.39 7.61 4.65
N LEU A 98 -13.60 8.03 5.00
CA LEU A 98 -14.26 7.64 6.26
C LEU A 98 -14.78 6.18 6.23
N GLU A 99 -15.10 5.64 5.04
CA GLU A 99 -15.51 4.24 4.87
C GLU A 99 -14.41 3.22 5.22
N ILE A 100 -13.16 3.64 5.30
CA ILE A 100 -12.01 2.78 5.62
C ILE A 100 -12.25 1.90 6.86
N LYS A 101 -12.92 2.44 7.85
CA LYS A 101 -13.25 1.73 9.09
C LYS A 101 -14.06 0.45 8.84
N SER A 102 -14.86 0.42 7.79
CA SER A 102 -15.65 -0.75 7.41
C SER A 102 -14.80 -1.88 6.80
N TYR A 103 -13.60 -1.56 6.32
CA TYR A 103 -12.69 -2.53 5.70
C TYR A 103 -11.73 -3.20 6.69
N VAL A 104 -11.63 -2.71 7.95
CA VAL A 104 -10.68 -3.23 8.95
C VAL A 104 -10.77 -4.74 9.12
N GLN A 105 -11.98 -5.29 9.25
CA GLN A 105 -12.16 -6.75 9.37
C GLN A 105 -11.69 -7.51 8.12
N GLN A 106 -11.83 -6.92 6.94
CA GLN A 106 -11.35 -7.55 5.70
C GLN A 106 -9.82 -7.53 5.64
N MET A 107 -9.19 -6.45 6.10
CA MET A 107 -7.74 -6.35 6.21
C MET A 107 -7.19 -7.37 7.22
N GLU A 108 -7.83 -7.55 8.38
CA GLU A 108 -7.47 -8.59 9.35
C GLU A 108 -7.53 -10.00 8.71
N LYS A 109 -8.55 -10.27 7.88
CA LYS A 109 -8.65 -11.55 7.14
C LYS A 109 -7.52 -11.74 6.14
N ILE A 110 -7.06 -10.65 5.50
CA ILE A 110 -5.88 -10.67 4.61
C ILE A 110 -4.65 -11.09 5.40
N MET A 111 -4.40 -10.50 6.58
CA MET A 111 -3.25 -10.83 7.44
C MET A 111 -3.29 -12.30 7.89
N VAL A 112 -4.46 -12.77 8.32
CA VAL A 112 -4.65 -14.19 8.70
C VAL A 112 -4.39 -15.12 7.51
N ARG A 113 -4.81 -14.74 6.30
CA ARG A 113 -4.55 -15.52 5.09
C ARG A 113 -3.07 -15.53 4.75
N PHE A 114 -2.41 -14.39 4.83
CA PHE A 114 -0.97 -14.32 4.57
C PHE A 114 -0.21 -15.24 5.50
N LYS A 115 -0.48 -15.20 6.81
CA LYS A 115 0.15 -16.11 7.79
C LYS A 115 -0.05 -17.60 7.48
N LYS A 116 -1.19 -17.97 6.86
CA LYS A 116 -1.42 -19.36 6.41
C LYS A 116 -0.62 -19.73 5.17
N LEU A 117 -0.41 -18.79 4.25
CA LEU A 117 0.34 -19.02 3.01
C LEU A 117 1.85 -18.95 3.24
N TYR A 118 2.28 -18.06 4.12
CA TYR A 118 3.67 -17.81 4.48
C TYR A 118 3.80 -17.79 6.01
N PRO A 119 4.23 -18.93 6.62
CA PRO A 119 4.30 -19.07 8.07
C PRO A 119 5.25 -18.10 8.77
N GLU A 120 6.26 -17.58 8.07
CA GLU A 120 7.23 -16.59 8.55
C GLU A 120 6.66 -15.16 8.59
N PHE A 121 5.46 -14.94 8.04
CA PHE A 121 4.80 -13.63 7.99
C PHE A 121 4.82 -12.90 9.34
N LYS A 122 5.31 -11.67 9.31
CA LYS A 122 5.30 -10.71 10.42
C LYS A 122 4.28 -9.62 10.09
N GLN A 123 3.23 -9.54 10.89
CA GLN A 123 2.16 -8.56 10.64
C GLN A 123 2.66 -7.14 10.91
N PRO A 124 2.67 -6.25 9.88
CA PRO A 124 3.00 -4.84 10.07
C PRO A 124 1.90 -4.08 10.80
N ASP A 125 2.22 -2.90 11.29
CA ASP A 125 1.25 -1.90 11.70
C ASP A 125 0.80 -1.07 10.49
N ILE A 126 -0.50 -0.85 10.33
CA ILE A 126 -1.08 -0.15 9.18
C ILE A 126 -1.69 1.17 9.64
N TYR A 127 -1.29 2.26 9.02
CA TYR A 127 -1.75 3.61 9.34
C TYR A 127 -2.39 4.25 8.12
N PHE A 128 -3.63 4.66 8.29
CA PHE A 128 -4.38 5.43 7.31
C PHE A 128 -4.34 6.91 7.67
N ALA A 129 -3.82 7.71 6.78
CA ALA A 129 -3.68 9.16 6.93
C ALA A 129 -4.19 9.87 5.68
N ILE A 130 -4.27 11.19 5.73
CA ILE A 130 -4.55 12.04 4.57
C ILE A 130 -3.26 12.77 4.20
N GLY A 131 -2.78 12.54 3.00
CA GLY A 131 -1.59 13.20 2.46
C GLY A 131 -1.91 14.48 1.68
N VAL A 132 -1.03 14.78 0.73
CA VAL A 132 -1.15 15.95 -0.16
C VAL A 132 -1.23 15.53 -1.64
N LEU A 133 -1.92 14.43 -1.93
CA LEU A 133 -2.09 13.86 -3.28
C LEU A 133 -0.77 13.44 -3.95
N ASN A 134 0.21 13.01 -3.17
CA ASN A 134 1.53 12.63 -3.66
C ASN A 134 1.91 11.15 -3.42
N SER A 135 1.16 10.40 -2.60
CA SER A 135 1.39 8.97 -2.37
C SER A 135 0.09 8.27 -1.97
N GLY A 136 -0.22 7.14 -2.59
CA GLY A 136 -1.36 6.30 -2.21
C GLY A 136 -0.99 5.26 -1.13
N GLY A 137 0.26 4.80 -1.14
CA GLY A 137 0.81 3.88 -0.16
C GLY A 137 2.33 3.94 -0.16
N THR A 138 2.94 3.56 0.93
CA THR A 138 4.38 3.35 1.10
C THR A 138 4.62 2.60 2.40
N THR A 139 5.82 2.10 2.58
CA THR A 139 6.24 1.43 3.80
C THR A 139 7.27 2.24 4.58
N SER A 140 7.40 1.99 5.87
CA SER A 140 8.46 2.52 6.74
C SER A 140 8.79 1.48 7.79
N LYS A 141 9.90 0.78 7.64
CA LYS A 141 10.31 -0.34 8.49
C LYS A 141 9.23 -1.44 8.53
N ASP A 142 8.56 -1.59 9.66
CA ASP A 142 7.47 -2.56 9.91
C ASP A 142 6.08 -1.91 9.82
N LYS A 143 5.97 -0.71 9.26
CA LYS A 143 4.72 0.05 9.11
C LYS A 143 4.32 0.18 7.66
N ILE A 144 3.03 0.19 7.41
CA ILE A 144 2.41 0.56 6.14
C ILE A 144 1.70 1.89 6.33
N LEU A 145 1.98 2.82 5.43
CA LEU A 145 1.46 4.19 5.46
C LEU A 145 0.57 4.40 4.23
N ILE A 146 -0.72 4.57 4.44
CA ILE A 146 -1.71 4.70 3.37
C ILE A 146 -2.22 6.13 3.27
N GLY A 147 -1.97 6.78 2.12
CA GLY A 147 -2.58 8.05 1.75
C GLY A 147 -4.02 7.82 1.29
N SER A 148 -4.95 7.95 2.23
CA SER A 148 -6.34 7.52 2.05
C SER A 148 -7.06 8.29 0.96
N GLU A 149 -6.68 9.54 0.71
CA GLU A 149 -7.24 10.38 -0.34
C GLU A 149 -6.96 9.84 -1.75
N ILE A 150 -5.89 9.05 -1.91
CA ILE A 150 -5.60 8.36 -3.17
C ILE A 150 -6.11 6.91 -3.11
N ALA A 151 -5.78 6.19 -2.04
CA ALA A 151 -6.07 4.77 -1.91
C ALA A 151 -7.58 4.43 -1.90
N CYS A 152 -8.41 5.35 -1.42
CA CYS A 152 -9.86 5.17 -1.34
C CYS A 152 -10.63 5.81 -2.49
N SER A 153 -9.95 6.55 -3.38
CA SER A 153 -10.59 7.20 -4.52
C SER A 153 -10.92 6.22 -5.63
N ASP A 154 -12.05 6.44 -6.26
CA ASP A 154 -12.55 5.69 -7.42
C ASP A 154 -13.20 6.63 -8.45
N SER A 155 -13.80 6.07 -9.49
CA SER A 155 -14.45 6.83 -10.58
C SER A 155 -15.64 7.69 -10.12
N THR A 156 -16.11 7.58 -8.88
CA THR A 156 -17.22 8.38 -8.34
C THR A 156 -16.76 9.70 -7.72
N ILE A 157 -15.45 9.91 -7.59
CA ILE A 157 -14.85 11.11 -7.03
C ILE A 157 -14.77 12.22 -8.12
N ASP A 158 -15.10 13.45 -7.75
CA ASP A 158 -14.89 14.59 -8.65
C ASP A 158 -13.39 14.92 -8.76
N ALA A 159 -12.76 14.35 -9.76
CA ALA A 159 -11.36 14.55 -10.06
C ALA A 159 -11.11 15.64 -11.12
N THR A 160 -12.13 16.45 -11.48
CA THR A 160 -12.04 17.46 -12.57
C THR A 160 -10.96 18.51 -12.34
N GLU A 161 -10.68 18.83 -11.07
CA GLU A 161 -9.67 19.81 -10.67
C GLU A 161 -8.24 19.22 -10.65
N LEU A 162 -8.11 17.88 -10.70
CA LEU A 162 -6.84 17.19 -10.58
C LEU A 162 -6.10 17.09 -11.91
N GLY A 163 -4.79 16.83 -11.85
CA GLY A 163 -3.98 16.57 -13.03
C GLY A 163 -4.35 15.26 -13.74
N ALA A 164 -3.99 15.13 -15.01
CA ALA A 164 -4.37 14.00 -15.87
C ALA A 164 -3.99 12.62 -15.26
N TRP A 165 -2.83 12.53 -14.65
CA TRP A 165 -2.36 11.29 -14.02
C TRP A 165 -3.29 10.84 -12.88
N LEU A 166 -3.61 11.70 -11.90
CA LEU A 166 -4.53 11.34 -10.81
C LEU A 166 -5.92 11.00 -11.33
N ARG A 167 -6.39 11.71 -12.36
CA ARG A 167 -7.67 11.38 -13.01
C ARG A 167 -7.67 10.00 -13.63
N SER A 168 -6.55 9.57 -14.24
CA SER A 168 -6.45 8.21 -14.79
C SER A 168 -6.39 7.16 -13.69
N VAL A 169 -5.66 7.42 -12.61
CA VAL A 169 -5.56 6.54 -11.44
C VAL A 169 -6.95 6.25 -10.83
N PHE A 170 -7.83 7.27 -10.75
CA PHE A 170 -9.16 7.11 -10.14
C PHE A 170 -10.22 6.51 -11.06
N LYS A 171 -9.97 6.44 -12.37
CA LYS A 171 -10.88 5.75 -13.31
C LYS A 171 -10.91 4.24 -13.07
N ASP A 172 -9.78 3.69 -12.69
CA ASP A 172 -9.66 2.26 -12.43
C ASP A 172 -9.99 2.01 -10.96
N GLN A 173 -11.00 1.21 -10.71
CA GLN A 173 -11.55 0.91 -9.38
C GLN A 173 -10.47 0.31 -8.46
N LYS A 174 -9.57 1.13 -7.97
CA LYS A 174 -8.59 0.70 -6.97
C LYS A 174 -9.34 0.42 -5.67
N ASN A 175 -9.31 -0.83 -5.28
CA ASN A 175 -9.79 -1.21 -3.96
C ASN A 175 -8.66 -0.97 -2.96
N VAL A 176 -8.92 -0.23 -1.91
CA VAL A 176 -7.99 0.01 -0.79
C VAL A 176 -7.39 -1.29 -0.24
N LEU A 177 -8.14 -2.40 -0.28
CA LEU A 177 -7.65 -3.71 0.12
C LEU A 177 -6.54 -4.23 -0.80
N SER A 178 -6.58 -3.92 -2.09
CA SER A 178 -5.51 -4.30 -3.04
C SER A 178 -4.23 -3.53 -2.73
N MET A 179 -4.34 -2.24 -2.42
CA MET A 179 -3.19 -1.45 -2.02
C MET A 179 -2.60 -1.95 -0.71
N VAL A 180 -3.42 -2.19 0.31
CA VAL A 180 -2.95 -2.77 1.57
C VAL A 180 -2.27 -4.12 1.36
N ALA A 181 -2.84 -5.00 0.53
CA ALA A 181 -2.25 -6.31 0.26
C ALA A 181 -0.91 -6.22 -0.48
N HIS A 182 -0.76 -5.24 -1.40
CA HIS A 182 0.48 -4.93 -2.09
C HIS A 182 1.56 -4.44 -1.11
N GLU A 183 1.26 -3.42 -0.32
CA GLU A 183 2.19 -2.86 0.66
C GLU A 183 2.60 -3.88 1.75
N VAL A 184 1.67 -4.76 2.15
CA VAL A 184 1.99 -5.88 3.05
C VAL A 184 3.01 -6.83 2.42
N GLY A 185 2.96 -7.02 1.10
CA GLY A 185 3.97 -7.77 0.34
C GLY A 185 5.37 -7.18 0.55
N HIS A 186 5.51 -5.87 0.35
CA HIS A 186 6.79 -5.18 0.53
C HIS A 186 7.39 -5.35 1.93
N THR A 187 6.58 -5.32 2.99
CA THR A 187 7.09 -5.51 4.37
C THR A 187 7.64 -6.91 4.64
N GLN A 188 7.40 -7.88 3.77
CA GLN A 188 7.90 -9.26 3.91
C GLN A 188 9.09 -9.55 2.99
N GLN A 189 9.33 -8.72 1.98
CA GLN A 189 10.45 -8.89 1.07
C GLN A 189 11.78 -8.72 1.81
N LYS A 190 12.79 -9.42 1.33
CA LYS A 190 14.15 -9.33 1.87
C LYS A 190 14.69 -7.94 1.56
N ASP A 191 15.37 -7.35 2.54
CA ASP A 191 15.91 -5.98 2.52
C ASP A 191 14.88 -4.85 2.67
N GLY A 192 13.60 -5.17 2.94
CA GLY A 192 12.57 -4.22 3.38
C GLY A 192 12.34 -3.07 2.41
N ASP A 193 12.32 -1.84 2.95
CA ASP A 193 11.95 -0.62 2.24
C ASP A 193 13.09 0.07 1.48
N SER A 194 14.26 -0.55 1.30
CA SER A 194 15.33 0.13 0.60
C SER A 194 14.97 0.26 -0.90
N GLU A 195 14.45 1.43 -1.28
CA GLU A 195 14.36 1.84 -2.67
C GLU A 195 15.76 1.93 -3.31
N ASP A 196 16.81 1.88 -2.50
CA ASP A 196 18.21 2.09 -2.88
C ASP A 196 19.07 0.85 -2.54
N ASP A 197 18.71 -0.28 -3.15
CA ASP A 197 19.53 -1.47 -3.06
C ASP A 197 20.58 -1.53 -4.18
N GLY A 198 21.28 -0.45 -4.47
CA GLY A 198 22.38 -0.26 -5.45
C GLY A 198 22.98 -1.48 -6.17
N GLY A 199 22.50 -2.67 -5.86
CA GLY A 199 22.88 -3.98 -6.38
C GLY A 199 21.96 -4.53 -7.47
N SER A 200 20.74 -4.00 -7.65
CA SER A 200 19.75 -4.54 -8.60
C SER A 200 19.85 -3.90 -9.99
N ASN A 201 18.98 -4.35 -10.87
CA ASN A 201 18.75 -3.81 -12.20
C ASN A 201 17.23 -3.66 -12.44
N LEU A 202 16.83 -3.15 -13.60
CA LEU A 202 15.42 -2.97 -13.95
C LEU A 202 14.60 -4.26 -13.79
N LEU A 203 15.16 -5.42 -14.14
CA LEU A 203 14.51 -6.73 -13.94
C LEU A 203 14.17 -6.95 -12.46
N GLY A 204 15.14 -6.71 -11.57
CA GLY A 204 14.93 -6.89 -10.13
C GLY A 204 13.89 -5.92 -9.56
N TYR A 205 13.92 -4.67 -9.95
CA TYR A 205 12.91 -3.69 -9.54
C TYR A 205 11.51 -4.08 -10.01
N CYS A 206 11.38 -4.55 -11.27
CA CYS A 206 10.10 -5.02 -11.80
C CYS A 206 9.61 -6.28 -11.07
N ILE A 207 10.48 -7.25 -10.78
CA ILE A 207 10.11 -8.46 -10.02
C ILE A 207 9.68 -8.09 -8.61
N ARG A 208 10.36 -7.14 -7.95
CA ARG A 208 10.03 -6.67 -6.60
C ARG A 208 8.60 -6.14 -6.53
N GLU A 209 8.25 -5.22 -7.41
CA GLU A 209 6.91 -4.63 -7.49
C GLU A 209 5.85 -5.65 -7.92
N GLY A 210 6.14 -6.40 -8.98
CA GLY A 210 5.22 -7.40 -9.51
C GLY A 210 4.98 -8.57 -8.57
N ALA A 211 5.94 -8.92 -7.70
CA ALA A 211 5.76 -9.90 -6.64
C ALA A 211 4.68 -9.45 -5.65
N CYS A 212 4.64 -8.17 -5.28
CA CYS A 212 3.62 -7.62 -4.38
C CYS A 212 2.23 -7.66 -5.01
N ASP A 213 2.12 -7.36 -6.30
CA ASP A 213 0.87 -7.52 -7.04
C ASP A 213 0.42 -8.99 -7.09
N PHE A 214 1.34 -9.91 -7.36
CA PHE A 214 1.04 -11.34 -7.37
C PHE A 214 0.61 -11.86 -5.99
N ILE A 215 1.29 -11.44 -4.93
CA ILE A 215 0.91 -11.74 -3.54
C ILE A 215 -0.48 -11.16 -3.24
N SER A 216 -0.75 -9.93 -3.67
CA SER A 216 -2.07 -9.30 -3.52
C SER A 216 -3.18 -10.14 -4.16
N GLU A 217 -2.98 -10.65 -5.39
CA GLU A 217 -3.91 -11.57 -6.05
C GLU A 217 -4.18 -12.83 -5.22
N LEU A 218 -3.14 -13.46 -4.68
CA LEU A 218 -3.27 -14.64 -3.83
C LEU A 218 -4.03 -14.34 -2.53
N LEU A 219 -3.74 -13.19 -1.91
CA LEU A 219 -4.36 -12.76 -0.65
C LEU A 219 -5.84 -12.41 -0.84
N LEU A 220 -6.18 -11.73 -1.91
CA LEU A 220 -7.54 -11.28 -2.20
C LEU A 220 -8.38 -12.34 -2.93
N LYS A 221 -7.74 -13.32 -3.59
CA LYS A 221 -8.37 -14.28 -4.51
C LYS A 221 -9.14 -13.58 -5.64
N LYS A 222 -8.60 -12.49 -6.12
CA LYS A 222 -9.14 -11.67 -7.21
C LYS A 222 -8.00 -11.13 -8.05
N PRO A 223 -8.17 -11.00 -9.36
CA PRO A 223 -7.18 -10.39 -10.21
C PRO A 223 -6.82 -8.98 -9.74
N VAL A 224 -5.56 -8.59 -9.94
CA VAL A 224 -5.14 -7.20 -9.76
C VAL A 224 -5.75 -6.36 -10.88
N LEU A 225 -6.53 -5.36 -10.49
CA LEU A 225 -7.14 -4.41 -11.42
C LEU A 225 -6.32 -3.13 -11.43
N SER A 226 -5.67 -2.85 -12.55
CA SER A 226 -4.90 -1.62 -12.77
C SER A 226 -4.76 -1.36 -14.27
N PRO A 227 -4.49 -0.10 -14.69
CA PRO A 227 -4.25 0.22 -16.11
C PRO A 227 -3.14 -0.61 -16.72
N TYR A 228 -2.01 -0.74 -15.99
CA TYR A 228 -0.86 -1.50 -16.48
C TYR A 228 -1.16 -3.00 -16.65
N MET A 229 -2.02 -3.58 -15.81
CA MET A 229 -2.45 -4.98 -15.98
C MET A 229 -3.33 -5.14 -17.22
N THR A 230 -4.32 -4.26 -17.38
CA THR A 230 -5.21 -4.31 -18.55
C THR A 230 -4.45 -4.13 -19.85
N TYR A 231 -3.56 -3.14 -19.92
CA TYR A 231 -2.73 -2.90 -21.09
C TYR A 231 -1.71 -4.03 -21.29
N GLY A 232 -1.06 -4.46 -20.21
CA GLY A 232 -0.04 -5.50 -20.23
C GLY A 232 -0.53 -6.82 -20.79
N VAL A 233 -1.69 -7.31 -20.35
CA VAL A 233 -2.31 -8.55 -20.86
C VAL A 233 -2.58 -8.45 -22.38
N ALA A 234 -3.03 -7.30 -22.86
CA ALA A 234 -3.32 -7.12 -24.28
C ALA A 234 -2.05 -7.01 -25.16
N HIS A 235 -0.90 -6.63 -24.60
CA HIS A 235 0.34 -6.35 -25.31
C HIS A 235 1.56 -7.13 -24.79
N GLU A 236 1.34 -8.23 -24.11
CA GLU A 236 2.37 -8.96 -23.33
C GLU A 236 3.63 -9.29 -24.13
N LYS A 237 3.46 -9.86 -25.35
CA LYS A 237 4.60 -10.21 -26.21
C LYS A 237 5.42 -8.99 -26.61
N GLU A 238 4.73 -7.93 -26.99
CA GLU A 238 5.34 -6.68 -27.44
C GLU A 238 6.14 -6.02 -26.31
N LEU A 239 5.54 -5.97 -25.13
CA LEU A 239 6.19 -5.47 -23.92
C LEU A 239 7.39 -6.31 -23.54
N TRP A 240 7.30 -7.63 -23.61
CA TRP A 240 8.44 -8.51 -23.33
C TRP A 240 9.61 -8.24 -24.27
N ILE A 241 9.36 -8.14 -25.58
CA ILE A 241 10.40 -7.83 -26.58
C ILE A 241 11.06 -6.46 -26.31
N MET A 242 10.29 -5.47 -25.88
CA MET A 242 10.82 -4.16 -25.48
C MET A 242 11.63 -4.25 -24.20
N PHE A 243 11.07 -4.91 -23.18
CA PHE A 243 11.67 -5.05 -21.87
C PHE A 243 13.03 -5.75 -21.89
N THR A 244 13.18 -6.81 -22.70
CA THR A 244 14.44 -7.56 -22.80
C THR A 244 15.63 -6.72 -23.27
N LYS A 245 15.39 -5.59 -23.94
CA LYS A 245 16.45 -4.67 -24.38
C LYS A 245 16.98 -3.80 -23.23
N GLU A 246 16.17 -3.56 -22.21
CA GLU A 246 16.44 -2.62 -21.12
C GLU A 246 16.61 -3.29 -19.75
N MET A 247 16.11 -4.51 -19.55
CA MET A 247 15.94 -5.17 -18.26
C MET A 247 17.24 -5.30 -17.44
N ARG A 248 18.42 -5.27 -18.08
CA ARG A 248 19.73 -5.32 -17.39
C ARG A 248 20.31 -3.96 -17.04
N SER A 249 19.64 -2.88 -17.45
CA SER A 249 20.02 -1.51 -17.08
C SER A 249 19.58 -1.20 -15.65
N GLN A 250 20.03 -0.06 -15.11
CA GLN A 250 19.53 0.48 -13.84
C GLN A 250 18.45 1.56 -14.04
N LYS A 251 18.11 1.86 -15.31
CA LYS A 251 17.14 2.89 -15.65
C LYS A 251 15.72 2.37 -15.51
N THR A 252 14.93 3.02 -14.69
CA THR A 252 13.54 2.61 -14.39
C THR A 252 12.49 3.47 -15.09
N GLU A 253 12.88 4.65 -15.58
CA GLU A 253 11.98 5.72 -16.02
C GLU A 253 11.00 5.32 -17.15
N ASN A 254 11.33 4.30 -17.94
CA ASN A 254 10.42 3.80 -18.98
C ASN A 254 9.40 2.77 -18.45
N TRP A 255 9.63 2.20 -17.27
CA TRP A 255 8.93 1.00 -16.81
C TRP A 255 8.29 1.13 -15.43
N LEU A 256 8.86 1.92 -14.51
CA LEU A 256 8.43 2.03 -13.13
C LEU A 256 8.40 3.48 -12.69
N TYR A 257 7.50 3.80 -11.76
CA TYR A 257 7.37 5.10 -11.08
C TYR A 257 7.25 6.28 -12.04
N ASN A 258 6.82 6.03 -13.26
CA ASN A 258 6.85 7.00 -14.35
C ASN A 258 5.54 7.76 -14.55
N GLY A 259 4.44 7.36 -13.96
CA GLY A 259 3.16 8.06 -13.86
C GLY A 259 2.86 9.07 -14.96
N ARG A 260 3.13 10.36 -14.69
CA ARG A 260 2.87 11.45 -15.65
C ARG A 260 3.80 11.43 -16.87
N ASN A 261 4.96 10.83 -16.73
CA ASN A 261 6.03 10.80 -17.73
C ASN A 261 6.08 9.48 -18.50
N ALA A 262 5.05 8.64 -18.31
CA ALA A 262 5.01 7.32 -18.92
C ALA A 262 5.07 7.40 -20.45
N PRO A 263 5.92 6.60 -21.12
CA PRO A 263 5.92 6.50 -22.56
C PRO A 263 4.52 6.10 -23.08
N ASN A 264 4.03 6.81 -24.09
CA ASN A 264 2.72 6.53 -24.71
C ASN A 264 1.52 6.55 -23.75
N GLY A 265 1.67 7.16 -22.55
CA GLY A 265 0.60 7.30 -21.57
C GLY A 265 0.27 6.03 -20.76
N ASN A 266 1.03 4.95 -20.94
CA ASN A 266 0.87 3.72 -20.19
C ASN A 266 1.94 3.63 -19.10
N ALA A 267 1.56 4.03 -17.88
CA ALA A 267 2.46 4.07 -16.73
C ALA A 267 2.70 2.68 -16.14
N ASP A 268 3.88 2.53 -15.54
CA ASP A 268 4.19 1.47 -14.58
C ASP A 268 4.10 0.03 -15.14
N LEU A 269 4.39 -0.13 -16.44
CA LEU A 269 4.31 -1.43 -17.13
C LEU A 269 5.30 -2.47 -16.58
N GLY A 270 6.32 -2.05 -15.84
CA GLY A 270 7.25 -2.95 -15.14
C GLY A 270 6.58 -3.78 -14.05
N TYR A 271 5.53 -3.26 -13.40
CA TYR A 271 4.71 -4.03 -12.45
C TYR A 271 4.10 -5.26 -13.11
N PHE A 272 3.51 -5.09 -14.31
CA PHE A 272 2.95 -6.18 -15.09
C PHE A 272 4.00 -7.24 -15.45
N ILE A 273 5.17 -6.83 -15.93
CA ILE A 273 6.25 -7.76 -16.29
C ILE A 273 6.68 -8.57 -15.08
N GLY A 274 6.94 -7.91 -13.96
CA GLY A 274 7.34 -8.58 -12.71
C GLY A 274 6.27 -9.54 -12.19
N TYR A 275 5.00 -9.12 -12.24
CA TYR A 275 3.86 -9.96 -11.87
C TYR A 275 3.79 -11.23 -12.72
N GLU A 276 3.90 -11.14 -14.05
CA GLU A 276 3.82 -12.31 -14.93
C GLU A 276 5.01 -13.26 -14.72
N ILE A 277 6.22 -12.74 -14.46
CA ILE A 277 7.39 -13.57 -14.09
C ILE A 277 7.12 -14.34 -12.79
N CYS A 278 6.65 -13.68 -11.75
CA CYS A 278 6.33 -14.31 -10.46
C CYS A 278 5.20 -15.34 -10.60
N LYS A 279 4.16 -15.02 -11.35
CA LYS A 279 3.03 -15.91 -11.63
C LYS A 279 3.47 -17.14 -12.41
N SER A 280 4.33 -16.98 -13.42
CA SER A 280 4.91 -18.10 -14.18
C SER A 280 5.71 -19.02 -13.26
N TYR A 281 6.62 -18.46 -12.46
CA TYR A 281 7.40 -19.21 -11.47
C TYR A 281 6.51 -20.02 -10.52
N TYR A 282 5.51 -19.36 -9.94
CA TYR A 282 4.57 -20.01 -9.03
C TYR A 282 3.79 -21.12 -9.73
N ASN A 283 3.29 -20.88 -10.94
CA ASN A 283 2.49 -21.87 -11.69
C ASN A 283 3.29 -23.10 -12.10
N ASN A 284 4.55 -22.95 -12.45
CA ASN A 284 5.45 -24.04 -12.86
C ASN A 284 5.99 -24.84 -11.65
N SER A 285 5.98 -24.25 -10.46
CA SER A 285 6.44 -24.92 -9.24
C SER A 285 5.45 -25.96 -8.73
N LYS A 286 5.93 -27.14 -8.33
CA LYS A 286 5.10 -28.21 -7.73
C LYS A 286 4.65 -27.86 -6.32
N ASP A 287 5.54 -27.29 -5.51
CA ASP A 287 5.25 -26.83 -4.15
C ASP A 287 4.94 -25.32 -4.15
N LYS A 288 3.65 -25.01 -4.07
CA LYS A 288 3.16 -23.62 -4.09
C LYS A 288 3.57 -22.80 -2.86
N LYS A 289 3.73 -23.45 -1.71
CA LYS A 289 4.16 -22.75 -0.49
C LYS A 289 5.63 -22.39 -0.57
N GLN A 290 6.46 -23.33 -1.02
CA GLN A 290 7.88 -23.08 -1.24
C GLN A 290 8.09 -22.01 -2.32
N ALA A 291 7.34 -22.08 -3.42
CA ALA A 291 7.41 -21.06 -4.48
C ALA A 291 7.04 -19.66 -3.98
N LEU A 292 5.98 -19.52 -3.17
CA LEU A 292 5.63 -18.24 -2.57
C LEU A 292 6.72 -17.73 -1.62
N LYS A 293 7.30 -18.62 -0.81
CA LYS A 293 8.42 -18.27 0.06
C LYS A 293 9.61 -17.76 -0.74
N GLU A 294 9.97 -18.42 -1.82
CA GLU A 294 11.08 -18.02 -2.70
C GLU A 294 10.83 -16.71 -3.44
N ILE A 295 9.58 -16.40 -3.79
CA ILE A 295 9.19 -15.09 -4.34
C ILE A 295 9.37 -13.99 -3.30
N ILE A 296 8.92 -14.22 -2.05
CA ILE A 296 8.99 -13.23 -0.96
C ILE A 296 10.44 -13.00 -0.52
N GLU A 297 11.22 -14.08 -0.40
CA GLU A 297 12.59 -14.04 0.15
C GLU A 297 13.66 -13.90 -0.94
N LEU A 298 13.27 -13.53 -2.17
CA LEU A 298 14.20 -13.31 -3.26
C LEU A 298 15.20 -12.20 -2.90
N GLU A 299 16.47 -12.47 -3.09
CA GLU A 299 17.50 -11.42 -3.06
C GLU A 299 17.52 -10.69 -4.39
N TYR A 300 17.41 -9.37 -4.36
CA TYR A 300 17.28 -8.57 -5.59
C TYR A 300 18.64 -8.21 -6.21
N THR A 301 19.68 -9.05 -6.01
CA THR A 301 20.94 -8.91 -6.75
C THR A 301 20.75 -9.25 -8.24
N LYS A 302 21.57 -8.66 -9.11
CA LYS A 302 21.51 -8.91 -10.56
C LYS A 302 21.59 -10.40 -10.91
N GLU A 303 22.40 -11.15 -10.17
CA GLU A 303 22.58 -12.59 -10.38
C GLU A 303 21.33 -13.36 -9.94
N SER A 304 20.80 -13.08 -8.75
CA SER A 304 19.65 -13.79 -8.20
C SER A 304 18.39 -13.58 -9.05
N VAL A 305 18.15 -12.36 -9.55
CA VAL A 305 16.98 -12.08 -10.39
C VAL A 305 17.08 -12.72 -11.78
N GLU A 306 18.27 -12.82 -12.37
CA GLU A 306 18.48 -13.57 -13.63
C GLU A 306 18.22 -15.08 -13.43
N ILE A 307 18.71 -15.66 -12.33
CA ILE A 307 18.44 -17.07 -11.98
C ILE A 307 16.93 -17.27 -11.77
N PHE A 308 16.26 -16.34 -11.08
CA PHE A 308 14.83 -16.42 -10.85
C PHE A 308 14.04 -16.32 -12.17
N LEU A 309 14.43 -15.43 -13.09
CA LEU A 309 13.83 -15.34 -14.42
C LEU A 309 13.94 -16.65 -15.18
N VAL A 310 15.13 -17.27 -15.19
CA VAL A 310 15.34 -18.58 -15.84
C VAL A 310 14.43 -19.64 -15.23
N LYS A 311 14.39 -19.73 -13.88
CA LYS A 311 13.55 -20.70 -13.17
C LYS A 311 12.05 -20.45 -13.37
N SER A 312 11.63 -19.22 -13.67
CA SER A 312 10.23 -18.91 -13.94
C SER A 312 9.73 -19.49 -15.26
N GLU A 313 10.64 -19.81 -16.18
CA GLU A 313 10.34 -20.23 -17.56
C GLU A 313 9.51 -19.21 -18.35
N TYR A 314 9.34 -17.99 -17.82
CA TYR A 314 8.52 -16.97 -18.47
C TYR A 314 9.02 -16.60 -19.88
N ALA A 315 10.34 -16.52 -20.03
CA ALA A 315 10.95 -16.21 -21.33
C ALA A 315 10.72 -17.30 -22.39
N GLU A 316 10.48 -18.56 -21.99
CA GLU A 316 10.25 -19.69 -22.89
C GLU A 316 8.92 -19.52 -23.67
N LYS A 317 7.97 -18.79 -23.10
CA LYS A 317 6.68 -18.47 -23.73
C LYS A 317 6.84 -17.75 -25.08
N TRP A 318 8.01 -17.13 -25.32
CA TRP A 318 8.26 -16.25 -26.46
C TRP A 318 9.36 -16.73 -27.40
N LYS A 319 9.87 -17.93 -27.18
CA LYS A 319 10.78 -18.63 -28.13
C LYS A 319 9.95 -19.33 -29.20
#